data_3d7259133519aa73e3d23a0a6d09fe3d
#
_entry.id   3d7259133519aa73e3d23a0a6d09fe3d
#
_cell.length_a   1.000
_cell.length_b   1.000
_cell.length_c   1.000
_cell.angle_alpha   90.00
_cell.angle_beta   90.00
_cell.angle_gamma   90.00
#
_symmetry.space_group_name_H-M   'P 1'
#
loop_
_entity.id
_entity.type
_entity.pdbx_description
1 polymer ?
#
loop_
_entity_poly.entity_id
_entity_poly.type
_entity_poly.pdbx_seq_one_letter_code
_entity_poly.pdbx_strand_id
1 'polypeptide(L)'
;MARSALAAFALMVATGFAGCAALAQAQPFPPIPVSSSSGPPAAFSQASGPYRFYPGDQLEVTVLSAPELSRTVTIAPDGRIDLPLLDPILAADLSTEELRDALLAAYSRDLRTPELEVTATGFGSNQVYVAGEVSRAGVYEFRGPIDPLQAIALAGGFLNTARRQEVVIISRVPGGPREVTLVDLRDPAVREGLARAPTLRRFDVVYVPRSRISNWNLWVQQFIRDALPINFSLFYDLAGNR
;
A
#
# COMPACT_ATOMS: atom_id res chain seq x y z
N MET A 1 -52.46 -14.15 -82.75
CA MET A 1 -51.29 -13.30 -82.45
C MET A 1 -51.26 -13.03 -80.93
N ALA A 2 -50.95 -13.99 -80.10
CA ALA A 2 -50.78 -13.78 -78.65
C ALA A 2 -50.19 -15.04 -78.04
N ARG A 3 -48.87 -15.30 -78.22
CA ARG A 3 -48.13 -16.43 -77.57
C ARG A 3 -46.64 -16.16 -77.44
N SER A 4 -46.19 -14.94 -77.20
CA SER A 4 -44.75 -14.64 -77.11
C SER A 4 -44.33 -13.79 -75.91
N ALA A 5 -45.22 -13.49 -74.98
CA ALA A 5 -44.89 -12.60 -73.87
C ALA A 5 -44.78 -13.24 -72.47
N LEU A 6 -44.84 -14.58 -72.38
CA LEU A 6 -44.86 -15.28 -71.09
C LEU A 6 -43.59 -16.09 -70.76
N ALA A 7 -42.59 -16.08 -71.69
CA ALA A 7 -41.34 -16.82 -71.47
C ALA A 7 -40.15 -15.93 -70.96
N ALA A 8 -40.32 -14.64 -70.90
CA ALA A 8 -39.23 -13.72 -70.48
C ALA A 8 -39.26 -13.30 -69.01
N PHE A 9 -40.31 -13.72 -68.23
CA PHE A 9 -40.47 -13.24 -66.87
C PHE A 9 -40.06 -14.35 -65.81
N ALA A 10 -39.77 -15.56 -66.28
CA ALA A 10 -39.40 -16.67 -65.37
C ALA A 10 -37.86 -16.84 -65.15
N LEU A 11 -37.02 -16.07 -65.86
CA LEU A 11 -35.56 -16.24 -65.76
C LEU A 11 -34.84 -15.14 -64.96
N MET A 12 -35.58 -14.21 -64.35
CA MET A 12 -34.98 -13.07 -63.64
C MET A 12 -35.16 -13.14 -62.09
N VAL A 13 -35.70 -14.20 -61.57
CA VAL A 13 -35.91 -14.38 -60.10
C VAL A 13 -34.95 -15.39 -59.48
N ALA A 14 -34.08 -16.07 -60.26
CA ALA A 14 -33.19 -17.13 -59.78
C ALA A 14 -31.73 -16.67 -59.46
N THR A 15 -31.39 -15.38 -59.59
CA THR A 15 -30.01 -14.88 -59.37
C THR A 15 -29.86 -13.91 -58.18
N GLY A 16 -30.84 -13.82 -57.31
CA GLY A 16 -30.85 -12.82 -56.21
C GLY A 16 -30.65 -13.37 -54.78
N PHE A 17 -30.21 -14.60 -54.58
CA PHE A 17 -30.09 -15.16 -53.23
C PHE A 17 -28.76 -15.89 -52.94
N ALA A 18 -27.66 -15.43 -53.56
CA ALA A 18 -26.33 -15.97 -53.28
C ALA A 18 -25.39 -14.82 -52.76
N GLY A 19 -25.75 -14.23 -51.64
CA GLY A 19 -24.92 -13.15 -51.16
C GLY A 19 -25.24 -12.65 -49.77
N CYS A 20 -25.32 -13.52 -48.77
CA CYS A 20 -25.27 -13.09 -47.35
C CYS A 20 -25.00 -14.27 -46.44
N ALA A 21 -23.88 -14.93 -46.62
CA ALA A 21 -23.30 -15.81 -45.62
C ALA A 21 -21.81 -15.41 -45.46
N ALA A 22 -21.54 -14.13 -45.26
CA ALA A 22 -20.29 -13.72 -44.61
C ALA A 22 -20.48 -14.03 -43.13
N LEU A 23 -20.20 -15.28 -42.76
CA LEU A 23 -19.90 -15.65 -41.39
C LEU A 23 -18.77 -14.73 -40.92
N ALA A 24 -19.11 -13.80 -40.04
CA ALA A 24 -18.15 -13.03 -39.29
C ALA A 24 -17.24 -14.07 -38.58
N GLN A 25 -16.12 -14.36 -39.17
CA GLN A 25 -15.04 -15.07 -38.51
C GLN A 25 -14.60 -14.13 -37.38
N ALA A 26 -15.05 -14.42 -36.16
CA ALA A 26 -14.49 -13.83 -34.97
C ALA A 26 -12.99 -14.09 -35.01
N GLN A 27 -12.21 -13.07 -35.28
CA GLN A 27 -10.77 -13.15 -35.22
C GLN A 27 -10.42 -13.53 -33.79
N PRO A 28 -9.76 -14.66 -33.55
CA PRO A 28 -9.28 -14.96 -32.20
C PRO A 28 -8.34 -13.81 -31.82
N PHE A 29 -8.56 -13.24 -30.64
CA PHE A 29 -7.66 -12.24 -30.08
C PHE A 29 -6.23 -12.76 -30.19
N PRO A 30 -5.29 -11.95 -30.69
CA PRO A 30 -3.89 -12.37 -30.72
C PRO A 30 -3.47 -12.76 -29.29
N PRO A 31 -2.80 -13.88 -29.11
CA PRO A 31 -2.33 -14.27 -27.78
C PRO A 31 -1.45 -13.14 -27.24
N ILE A 32 -1.80 -12.64 -26.07
CA ILE A 32 -0.96 -11.68 -25.35
C ILE A 32 0.39 -12.37 -25.16
N PRO A 33 1.51 -11.81 -25.65
CA PRO A 33 2.81 -12.40 -25.41
C PRO A 33 3.07 -12.39 -23.90
N VAL A 34 2.79 -13.48 -23.24
CA VAL A 34 3.27 -13.72 -21.88
C VAL A 34 4.78 -13.92 -22.03
N SER A 35 5.53 -12.85 -21.87
CA SER A 35 6.97 -12.96 -21.68
C SER A 35 7.19 -13.82 -20.46
N SER A 36 7.46 -15.10 -20.67
CA SER A 36 7.95 -15.98 -19.63
C SER A 36 9.36 -15.53 -19.27
N SER A 37 9.44 -14.49 -18.43
CA SER A 37 10.67 -14.21 -17.73
C SER A 37 10.87 -15.35 -16.73
N SER A 38 11.61 -16.37 -17.16
CA SER A 38 12.05 -17.47 -16.31
C SER A 38 13.20 -17.07 -15.38
N GLY A 39 13.14 -15.82 -14.90
CA GLY A 39 13.89 -15.41 -13.71
C GLY A 39 13.08 -15.77 -12.47
N PRO A 40 13.72 -16.13 -11.36
CA PRO A 40 13.01 -16.18 -10.09
C PRO A 40 12.24 -14.86 -9.95
N PRO A 41 10.97 -14.90 -9.44
CA PRO A 41 10.20 -13.68 -9.25
C PRO A 41 11.13 -12.69 -8.55
N ALA A 42 11.28 -11.50 -9.14
CA ALA A 42 12.18 -10.48 -8.61
C ALA A 42 11.93 -10.41 -7.13
N ALA A 43 12.86 -10.96 -6.40
CA ALA A 43 12.76 -11.22 -4.98
C ALA A 43 12.04 -10.04 -4.35
N PHE A 44 11.27 -10.28 -3.29
CA PHE A 44 10.75 -9.27 -2.36
C PHE A 44 11.94 -8.44 -1.83
N SER A 45 12.69 -7.90 -2.77
CA SER A 45 14.04 -7.44 -2.63
C SER A 45 14.00 -5.97 -2.26
N GLN A 46 14.12 -5.73 -0.93
CA GLN A 46 15.13 -4.78 -0.47
C GLN A 46 14.93 -3.29 -0.78
N ALA A 47 13.72 -2.79 -0.78
CA ALA A 47 13.52 -1.35 -0.69
C ALA A 47 12.98 -0.89 0.66
N SER A 48 12.68 -1.82 1.52
CA SER A 48 12.34 -1.53 2.92
C SER A 48 13.52 -1.98 3.75
N GLY A 49 14.12 -1.09 4.52
CA GLY A 49 15.07 -1.46 5.56
C GLY A 49 14.49 -2.53 6.49
N PRO A 50 15.18 -2.95 7.55
CA PRO A 50 14.70 -3.96 8.47
C PRO A 50 13.30 -3.60 8.95
N TYR A 51 12.46 -4.63 9.12
CA TYR A 51 11.11 -4.43 9.64
C TYR A 51 11.19 -3.70 10.99
N ARG A 52 10.35 -2.70 11.19
CA ARG A 52 10.20 -1.99 12.45
C ARG A 52 8.85 -2.29 13.05
N PHE A 53 8.83 -2.53 14.34
CA PHE A 53 7.61 -2.85 15.07
C PHE A 53 6.63 -1.68 15.13
N TYR A 54 5.34 -2.02 15.12
CA TYR A 54 4.24 -1.07 15.27
C TYR A 54 3.33 -1.46 16.43
N PRO A 55 2.59 -0.52 17.02
CA PRO A 55 1.53 -0.84 17.96
C PRO A 55 0.56 -1.87 17.36
N GLY A 56 0.19 -2.88 18.15
CA GLY A 56 -0.66 -3.99 17.72
C GLY A 56 0.09 -5.19 17.14
N ASP A 57 1.40 -5.12 16.94
CA ASP A 57 2.19 -6.29 16.57
C ASP A 57 2.39 -7.21 17.79
N GLN A 58 2.48 -8.51 17.54
CA GLN A 58 2.80 -9.52 18.53
C GLN A 58 4.25 -9.98 18.37
N LEU A 59 4.92 -10.08 19.48
CA LEU A 59 6.28 -10.60 19.53
C LEU A 59 6.42 -11.61 20.67
N GLU A 60 7.29 -12.55 20.48
CA GLU A 60 7.72 -13.50 21.49
C GLU A 60 9.12 -13.14 21.93
N VAL A 61 9.28 -12.94 23.22
CA VAL A 61 10.57 -12.74 23.86
C VAL A 61 10.91 -14.02 24.61
N THR A 62 11.91 -14.74 24.14
CA THR A 62 12.42 -15.96 24.78
C THR A 62 13.69 -15.63 25.53
N VAL A 63 13.68 -15.75 26.86
CA VAL A 63 14.84 -15.52 27.70
C VAL A 63 15.51 -16.85 27.95
N LEU A 64 16.61 -17.17 27.25
CA LEU A 64 17.29 -18.45 27.30
C LEU A 64 17.92 -18.70 28.66
N SER A 65 18.43 -17.65 29.33
CA SER A 65 19.01 -17.72 30.66
C SER A 65 17.99 -17.88 31.80
N ALA A 66 16.70 -17.55 31.54
CA ALA A 66 15.59 -17.61 32.50
C ALA A 66 14.29 -17.88 31.78
N PRO A 67 13.96 -19.12 31.38
CA PRO A 67 12.81 -19.46 30.57
C PRO A 67 11.46 -19.03 31.19
N GLU A 68 11.37 -18.90 32.48
CA GLU A 68 10.18 -18.43 33.22
C GLU A 68 9.81 -16.97 32.93
N LEU A 69 10.77 -16.20 32.43
CA LEU A 69 10.55 -14.82 32.01
C LEU A 69 10.07 -14.69 30.53
N SER A 70 10.14 -15.80 29.78
CA SER A 70 9.73 -15.83 28.38
C SER A 70 8.25 -15.56 28.24
N ARG A 71 7.87 -14.67 27.29
CA ARG A 71 6.48 -14.28 27.06
C ARG A 71 6.21 -13.88 25.62
N THR A 72 4.99 -14.16 25.19
CA THR A 72 4.41 -13.53 23.99
C THR A 72 3.65 -12.29 24.45
N VAL A 73 3.98 -11.16 23.87
CA VAL A 73 3.39 -9.85 24.21
C VAL A 73 2.92 -9.13 22.96
N THR A 74 1.91 -8.29 23.12
CA THR A 74 1.43 -7.39 22.05
C THR A 74 1.91 -5.99 22.39
N ILE A 75 2.39 -5.28 21.38
CA ILE A 75 2.80 -3.89 21.54
C ILE A 75 1.56 -3.05 21.79
N ALA A 76 1.54 -2.36 22.91
CA ALA A 76 0.44 -1.50 23.32
C ALA A 76 0.29 -0.26 22.39
N PRO A 77 -0.85 0.43 22.40
CA PRO A 77 -1.08 1.62 21.56
C PRO A 77 -0.08 2.76 21.79
N ASP A 78 0.51 2.83 22.98
CA ASP A 78 1.59 3.78 23.30
C ASP A 78 2.97 3.35 22.78
N GLY A 79 3.05 2.19 22.10
CA GLY A 79 4.27 1.63 21.53
C GLY A 79 5.13 0.86 22.50
N ARG A 80 4.65 0.59 23.73
CA ARG A 80 5.41 -0.11 24.76
C ARG A 80 5.02 -1.56 24.87
N ILE A 81 5.92 -2.34 25.47
CA ILE A 81 5.70 -3.73 25.88
C ILE A 81 5.95 -3.87 27.37
N ASP A 82 5.17 -4.73 28.00
CA ASP A 82 5.30 -5.08 29.41
C ASP A 82 5.91 -6.48 29.54
N LEU A 83 7.07 -6.56 30.16
CA LEU A 83 7.80 -7.80 30.42
C LEU A 83 8.06 -7.96 31.90
N PRO A 84 8.14 -9.22 32.40
CA PRO A 84 8.44 -9.45 33.82
C PRO A 84 9.77 -8.82 34.21
N LEU A 85 9.83 -8.27 35.43
CA LEU A 85 10.99 -7.61 36.03
C LEU A 85 11.45 -6.31 35.38
N LEU A 86 10.82 -5.88 34.29
CA LEU A 86 11.21 -4.66 33.59
C LEU A 86 10.11 -3.60 33.68
N ASP A 87 10.51 -2.35 33.69
CA ASP A 87 9.61 -1.25 33.41
C ASP A 87 9.15 -1.30 31.94
N PRO A 88 7.97 -0.74 31.58
CA PRO A 88 7.49 -0.73 30.22
C PRO A 88 8.51 -0.16 29.22
N ILE A 89 8.92 -0.97 28.24
CA ILE A 89 9.96 -0.64 27.25
C ILE A 89 9.32 -0.24 25.93
N LEU A 90 9.82 0.83 25.32
CA LEU A 90 9.40 1.26 24.00
C LEU A 90 9.90 0.24 22.95
N ALA A 91 8.97 -0.41 22.27
CA ALA A 91 9.25 -1.37 21.20
C ALA A 91 8.87 -0.82 19.81
N ALA A 92 7.94 0.12 19.76
CA ALA A 92 7.53 0.72 18.50
C ALA A 92 8.69 1.46 17.83
N ASP A 93 8.71 1.39 16.49
CA ASP A 93 9.73 1.98 15.62
C ASP A 93 11.14 1.36 15.76
N LEU A 94 11.33 0.34 16.61
CA LEU A 94 12.57 -0.42 16.70
C LEU A 94 12.56 -1.62 15.73
N SER A 95 13.74 -1.99 15.23
CA SER A 95 13.93 -3.26 14.55
C SER A 95 14.03 -4.40 15.57
N THR A 96 13.96 -5.65 15.11
CA THR A 96 14.13 -6.83 15.97
C THR A 96 15.48 -6.80 16.72
N GLU A 97 16.54 -6.38 16.02
CA GLU A 97 17.88 -6.29 16.61
C GLU A 97 17.98 -5.17 17.64
N GLU A 98 17.48 -3.96 17.28
CA GLU A 98 17.47 -2.81 18.20
C GLU A 98 16.66 -3.11 19.47
N LEU A 99 15.51 -3.80 19.33
CA LEU A 99 14.69 -4.19 20.48
C LEU A 99 15.40 -5.25 21.34
N ARG A 100 16.03 -6.24 20.70
CA ARG A 100 16.81 -7.24 21.42
C ARG A 100 17.92 -6.59 22.26
N ASP A 101 18.67 -5.66 21.68
CA ASP A 101 19.77 -4.99 22.38
C ASP A 101 19.25 -4.11 23.53
N ALA A 102 18.11 -3.43 23.35
CA ALA A 102 17.46 -2.70 24.42
C ALA A 102 17.01 -3.60 25.59
N LEU A 103 16.44 -4.77 25.26
CA LEU A 103 16.04 -5.76 26.27
C LEU A 103 17.23 -6.38 27.00
N LEU A 104 18.32 -6.69 26.29
CA LEU A 104 19.57 -7.17 26.91
C LEU A 104 20.12 -6.15 27.90
N ALA A 105 20.15 -4.87 27.52
CA ALA A 105 20.59 -3.80 28.41
C ALA A 105 19.68 -3.65 29.64
N ALA A 106 18.36 -3.81 29.48
CA ALA A 106 17.42 -3.73 30.59
C ALA A 106 17.60 -4.92 31.56
N TYR A 107 17.58 -6.13 31.05
CA TYR A 107 17.73 -7.34 31.87
C TYR A 107 19.11 -7.50 32.53
N SER A 108 20.15 -6.86 32.00
CA SER A 108 21.50 -6.91 32.62
C SER A 108 21.56 -6.29 34.01
N ARG A 109 20.52 -5.59 34.45
CA ARG A 109 20.41 -5.07 35.84
C ARG A 109 20.06 -6.15 36.83
N ASP A 110 19.25 -7.13 36.41
CA ASP A 110 18.69 -8.17 37.29
C ASP A 110 19.30 -9.55 37.02
N LEU A 111 19.78 -9.80 35.79
CA LEU A 111 20.40 -11.05 35.37
C LEU A 111 21.89 -10.84 35.10
N ARG A 112 22.73 -11.79 35.56
CA ARG A 112 24.19 -11.70 35.40
C ARG A 112 24.65 -11.83 33.95
N THR A 113 24.02 -12.73 33.20
CA THR A 113 24.31 -13.02 31.78
C THR A 113 23.00 -13.24 31.03
N PRO A 114 22.27 -12.18 30.70
CA PRO A 114 21.04 -12.34 29.97
C PRO A 114 21.32 -12.80 28.55
N GLU A 115 20.66 -13.88 28.12
CA GLU A 115 20.60 -14.35 26.74
C GLU A 115 19.15 -14.39 26.36
N LEU A 116 18.78 -13.66 25.29
CA LEU A 116 17.40 -13.59 24.83
C LEU A 116 17.29 -13.52 23.29
N GLU A 117 16.18 -13.99 22.81
CA GLU A 117 15.76 -13.90 21.41
C GLU A 117 14.43 -13.18 21.31
N VAL A 118 14.28 -12.35 20.27
CA VAL A 118 13.05 -11.63 19.96
C VAL A 118 12.56 -12.09 18.60
N THR A 119 11.36 -12.64 18.55
CA THR A 119 10.73 -13.12 17.32
C THR A 119 9.38 -12.43 17.10
N ALA A 120 9.16 -11.87 15.92
CA ALA A 120 7.84 -11.36 15.53
C ALA A 120 6.92 -12.56 15.23
N THR A 121 5.84 -12.72 16.01
CA THR A 121 4.90 -13.84 15.86
C THR A 121 3.59 -13.42 15.19
N GLY A 122 3.24 -12.14 15.27
CA GLY A 122 2.04 -11.61 14.62
C GLY A 122 2.22 -10.16 14.20
N PHE A 123 1.64 -9.84 13.06
CA PHE A 123 1.65 -8.48 12.55
C PHE A 123 0.24 -7.90 12.65
N GLY A 124 0.13 -6.75 13.27
CA GLY A 124 -1.13 -6.00 13.30
C GLY A 124 -1.59 -5.60 11.89
N SER A 125 -2.84 -5.16 11.76
CA SER A 125 -3.42 -4.80 10.46
C SER A 125 -2.58 -3.74 9.74
N ASN A 126 -2.16 -4.06 8.51
CA ASN A 126 -1.58 -3.08 7.62
C ASN A 126 -2.70 -2.28 6.98
N GLN A 127 -2.76 -0.99 7.29
CA GLN A 127 -3.80 -0.09 6.81
C GLN A 127 -3.19 1.10 6.09
N VAL A 128 -3.86 1.54 5.03
CA VAL A 128 -3.55 2.77 4.30
C VAL A 128 -4.82 3.61 4.19
N TYR A 129 -4.66 4.91 4.31
CA TYR A 129 -5.75 5.86 4.16
C TYR A 129 -5.73 6.40 2.74
N VAL A 130 -6.85 6.26 2.01
CA VAL A 130 -6.99 6.80 0.66
C VAL A 130 -8.06 7.89 0.68
N ALA A 131 -7.70 9.07 0.23
CA ALA A 131 -8.59 10.24 0.27
C ALA A 131 -8.50 11.09 -1.00
N GLY A 132 -9.45 12.02 -1.16
CA GLY A 132 -9.53 12.91 -2.32
C GLY A 132 -10.38 12.36 -3.46
N GLU A 133 -9.98 12.61 -4.69
CA GLU A 133 -10.74 12.29 -5.92
C GLU A 133 -10.59 10.81 -6.33
N VAL A 134 -11.05 9.93 -5.45
CA VAL A 134 -11.17 8.48 -5.66
C VAL A 134 -12.61 8.04 -5.53
N SER A 135 -12.97 6.89 -6.09
CA SER A 135 -14.35 6.42 -6.09
C SER A 135 -14.90 6.20 -4.67
N ARG A 136 -14.07 5.70 -3.76
CA ARG A 136 -14.43 5.47 -2.36
C ARG A 136 -13.24 5.83 -1.48
N ALA A 137 -13.29 7.03 -0.90
CA ALA A 137 -12.33 7.42 0.12
C ALA A 137 -12.55 6.61 1.41
N GLY A 138 -11.46 6.19 2.07
CA GLY A 138 -11.55 5.39 3.29
C GLY A 138 -10.24 4.76 3.72
N VAL A 139 -10.35 3.82 4.64
CA VAL A 139 -9.24 3.03 5.16
C VAL A 139 -9.26 1.66 4.48
N TYR A 140 -8.13 1.23 3.99
CA TYR A 140 -7.99 -0.04 3.28
C TYR A 140 -6.91 -0.89 3.93
N GLU A 141 -7.27 -2.14 4.20
CA GLU A 141 -6.32 -3.13 4.67
C GLU A 141 -5.60 -3.78 3.49
N PHE A 142 -4.32 -4.07 3.68
CA PHE A 142 -3.52 -4.72 2.64
C PHE A 142 -2.60 -5.79 3.23
N ARG A 143 -2.18 -6.71 2.38
CA ARG A 143 -1.24 -7.78 2.72
C ARG A 143 -0.02 -7.69 1.81
N GLY A 144 1.16 -7.64 2.42
CA GLY A 144 2.40 -7.51 1.68
C GLY A 144 2.68 -6.08 1.17
N PRO A 145 3.69 -5.89 0.34
CA PRO A 145 4.03 -4.58 -0.22
C PRO A 145 2.92 -4.08 -1.15
N ILE A 146 2.55 -2.82 -1.01
CA ILE A 146 1.55 -2.16 -1.85
C ILE A 146 2.08 -0.83 -2.36
N ASP A 147 1.77 -0.49 -3.60
CA ASP A 147 2.08 0.79 -4.20
C ASP A 147 0.86 1.74 -4.20
N PRO A 148 1.04 3.06 -4.44
CA PRO A 148 -0.04 4.02 -4.45
C PRO A 148 -1.13 3.72 -5.50
N LEU A 149 -0.76 3.16 -6.66
CA LEU A 149 -1.71 2.82 -7.70
C LEU A 149 -2.60 1.67 -7.27
N GLN A 150 -2.02 0.65 -6.62
CA GLN A 150 -2.76 -0.48 -6.05
C GLN A 150 -3.70 -0.01 -4.92
N ALA A 151 -3.24 0.88 -4.03
CA ALA A 151 -4.08 1.44 -2.98
C ALA A 151 -5.29 2.20 -3.56
N ILE A 152 -5.08 2.99 -4.60
CA ILE A 152 -6.15 3.70 -5.29
C ILE A 152 -7.07 2.72 -6.02
N ALA A 153 -6.56 1.63 -6.57
CA ALA A 153 -7.38 0.58 -7.18
C ALA A 153 -8.30 -0.09 -6.16
N LEU A 154 -7.80 -0.36 -4.93
CA LEU A 154 -8.64 -0.83 -3.81
C LEU A 154 -9.76 0.18 -3.47
N ALA A 155 -9.49 1.47 -3.60
CA ALA A 155 -10.47 2.54 -3.43
C ALA A 155 -11.46 2.68 -4.61
N GLY A 156 -11.43 1.76 -5.58
CA GLY A 156 -12.30 1.76 -6.75
C GLY A 156 -11.82 2.65 -7.90
N GLY A 157 -10.54 3.09 -7.85
CA GLY A 157 -9.91 3.87 -8.89
C GLY A 157 -10.11 5.39 -8.77
N PHE A 158 -9.55 6.11 -9.72
CA PHE A 158 -9.62 7.56 -9.81
C PHE A 158 -10.98 8.05 -10.32
N LEU A 159 -11.48 9.14 -9.79
CA LEU A 159 -12.54 9.91 -10.41
C LEU A 159 -12.03 10.64 -11.68
N ASN A 160 -12.97 11.05 -12.56
CA ASN A 160 -12.64 11.78 -13.78
C ASN A 160 -12.00 13.16 -13.52
N THR A 161 -12.27 13.73 -12.35
CA THR A 161 -11.74 15.00 -11.87
C THR A 161 -10.37 14.87 -11.21
N ALA A 162 -9.89 13.64 -11.02
CA ALA A 162 -8.67 13.36 -10.31
C ALA A 162 -7.41 13.82 -11.08
N ARG A 163 -6.52 14.49 -10.35
CA ARG A 163 -5.22 14.90 -10.87
C ARG A 163 -4.17 13.83 -10.58
N ARG A 164 -3.98 12.91 -11.50
CA ARG A 164 -3.09 11.75 -11.36
C ARG A 164 -1.60 12.08 -11.37
N GLN A 165 -1.23 13.31 -11.77
CA GLN A 165 0.16 13.78 -11.84
C GLN A 165 0.71 14.26 -10.49
N GLU A 166 -0.14 14.53 -9.53
CA GLU A 166 0.23 15.12 -8.25
C GLU A 166 -0.40 14.33 -7.10
N VAL A 167 -0.23 13.01 -7.12
CA VAL A 167 -0.69 12.18 -6.01
C VAL A 167 0.26 12.36 -4.83
N VAL A 168 -0.31 12.67 -3.69
CA VAL A 168 0.41 12.97 -2.45
C VAL A 168 0.44 11.75 -1.57
N ILE A 169 1.61 11.38 -1.11
CA ILE A 169 1.80 10.35 -0.09
C ILE A 169 2.33 11.04 1.15
N ILE A 170 1.65 10.85 2.27
CA ILE A 170 2.07 11.36 3.57
C ILE A 170 2.45 10.16 4.43
N SER A 171 3.74 9.99 4.67
CA SER A 171 4.29 8.89 5.46
C SER A 171 4.73 9.39 6.84
N ARG A 172 4.56 8.53 7.83
CA ARG A 172 5.11 8.76 9.16
C ARG A 172 6.57 8.32 9.18
N VAL A 173 7.43 9.23 9.61
CA VAL A 173 8.83 8.92 9.91
C VAL A 173 8.97 8.68 11.40
N PRO A 174 9.51 7.53 11.84
CA PRO A 174 9.77 7.27 13.25
C PRO A 174 10.62 8.36 13.89
N GLY A 175 10.15 8.94 14.99
CA GLY A 175 10.88 10.00 15.71
C GLY A 175 11.06 11.31 14.96
N GLY A 176 10.47 11.47 13.77
CA GLY A 176 10.65 12.64 12.91
C GLY A 176 9.35 13.28 12.41
N PRO A 177 9.48 14.39 11.68
CA PRO A 177 8.35 15.00 10.99
C PRO A 177 7.80 14.06 9.92
N ARG A 178 6.54 14.26 9.51
CA ARG A 178 5.95 13.49 8.41
C ARG A 178 6.67 13.79 7.11
N GLU A 179 6.94 12.76 6.37
CA GLU A 179 7.47 12.84 5.02
C GLU A 179 6.31 12.98 4.04
N VAL A 180 6.42 13.91 3.13
CA VAL A 180 5.42 14.14 2.09
C VAL A 180 6.06 13.98 0.73
N THR A 181 5.60 13.00 -0.03
CA THR A 181 6.12 12.65 -1.35
C THR A 181 5.06 12.90 -2.41
N LEU A 182 5.44 13.57 -3.49
CA LEU A 182 4.62 13.72 -4.70
C LEU A 182 4.97 12.63 -5.70
N VAL A 183 3.94 11.98 -6.24
CA VAL A 183 4.11 10.91 -7.23
C VAL A 183 3.25 11.19 -8.46
N ASP A 184 3.86 11.14 -9.65
CA ASP A 184 3.12 11.17 -10.92
C ASP A 184 2.75 9.74 -11.33
N LEU A 185 1.47 9.40 -11.17
CA LEU A 185 0.94 8.09 -11.57
C LEU A 185 0.49 8.04 -13.05
N ARG A 186 0.72 9.09 -13.83
CA ARG A 186 0.54 9.08 -15.28
C ARG A 186 1.83 8.71 -16.01
N ASP A 187 2.96 8.81 -15.34
CA ASP A 187 4.26 8.48 -15.93
C ASP A 187 4.22 7.02 -16.44
N PRO A 188 4.44 6.80 -17.75
CA PRO A 188 4.50 5.46 -18.31
C PRO A 188 5.53 4.58 -17.60
N ALA A 189 6.67 5.14 -17.20
CA ALA A 189 7.72 4.41 -16.49
C ALA A 189 7.23 3.86 -15.14
N VAL A 190 6.38 4.61 -14.42
CA VAL A 190 5.77 4.14 -13.16
C VAL A 190 4.70 3.09 -13.44
N ARG A 191 3.89 3.28 -14.48
CA ARG A 191 2.81 2.35 -14.83
C ARG A 191 3.32 1.02 -15.37
N GLU A 192 4.42 1.03 -16.09
CA GLU A 192 5.07 -0.16 -16.68
C GLU A 192 6.05 -0.83 -15.71
N GLY A 193 6.21 -0.29 -14.51
CA GLY A 193 7.14 -0.82 -13.51
C GLY A 193 8.61 -0.55 -13.81
N LEU A 194 8.89 0.30 -14.79
CA LEU A 194 10.26 0.72 -15.17
C LEU A 194 10.83 1.74 -14.17
N ALA A 195 9.96 2.64 -13.65
CA ALA A 195 10.28 3.49 -12.51
C ALA A 195 9.54 2.98 -11.27
N ARG A 196 10.24 2.90 -10.16
CA ARG A 196 9.68 2.34 -8.94
C ARG A 196 8.78 3.38 -8.26
N ALA A 197 7.48 3.11 -8.20
CA ALA A 197 6.61 3.84 -7.29
C ALA A 197 7.05 3.55 -5.83
N PRO A 198 6.98 4.53 -4.92
CA PRO A 198 7.30 4.29 -3.53
C PRO A 198 6.35 3.23 -2.95
N THR A 199 6.90 2.28 -2.21
CA THR A 199 6.09 1.31 -1.46
C THR A 199 5.45 2.01 -0.27
N LEU A 200 4.15 1.84 -0.11
CA LEU A 200 3.42 2.41 1.01
C LEU A 200 3.74 1.64 2.30
N ARG A 201 3.84 2.41 3.39
CA ARG A 201 4.00 1.90 4.75
C ARG A 201 2.65 1.85 5.47
N ARG A 202 2.60 1.20 6.61
CA ARG A 202 1.41 1.23 7.48
C ARG A 202 1.06 2.66 7.87
N PHE A 203 -0.24 2.95 7.82
CA PHE A 203 -0.81 4.25 8.16
C PHE A 203 -0.39 5.41 7.24
N ASP A 204 0.18 5.12 6.08
CA ASP A 204 0.39 6.13 5.05
C ASP A 204 -0.95 6.66 4.54
N VAL A 205 -0.97 7.94 4.21
CA VAL A 205 -2.12 8.59 3.60
C VAL A 205 -1.82 8.86 2.13
N VAL A 206 -2.63 8.30 1.25
CA VAL A 206 -2.60 8.57 -0.19
C VAL A 206 -3.72 9.55 -0.50
N TYR A 207 -3.35 10.75 -0.88
CA TYR A 207 -4.31 11.79 -1.25
C TYR A 207 -4.25 12.10 -2.73
N VAL A 208 -5.41 12.05 -3.39
CA VAL A 208 -5.57 12.36 -4.81
C VAL A 208 -6.24 13.73 -4.96
N PRO A 209 -5.52 14.76 -5.40
CA PRO A 209 -6.09 16.10 -5.53
C PRO A 209 -6.97 16.23 -6.80
N ARG A 210 -7.87 17.20 -6.76
CA ARG A 210 -8.70 17.61 -7.90
C ARG A 210 -7.99 18.59 -8.82
N SER A 211 -7.22 19.50 -8.25
CA SER A 211 -6.55 20.58 -8.96
C SER A 211 -5.09 20.69 -8.57
N ARG A 212 -4.33 21.51 -9.29
CA ARG A 212 -2.93 21.78 -8.98
C ARG A 212 -2.78 22.36 -7.57
N ILE A 213 -1.88 21.78 -6.79
CA ILE A 213 -1.55 22.27 -5.46
C ILE A 213 -0.58 23.42 -5.63
N SER A 214 -1.10 24.67 -5.69
CA SER A 214 -0.27 25.86 -5.93
C SER A 214 0.52 26.32 -4.72
N ASN A 215 0.07 26.02 -3.50
CA ASN A 215 0.75 26.35 -2.24
C ASN A 215 0.90 25.10 -1.37
N TRP A 216 1.92 24.32 -1.68
CA TRP A 216 2.21 23.04 -1.04
C TRP A 216 2.26 23.11 0.50
N ASN A 217 3.02 24.07 1.04
CA ASN A 217 3.17 24.19 2.49
C ASN A 217 1.85 24.54 3.20
N LEU A 218 1.05 25.43 2.61
CA LEU A 218 -0.27 25.77 3.14
C LEU A 218 -1.25 24.60 3.04
N TRP A 219 -1.22 23.87 1.93
CA TRP A 219 -2.09 22.73 1.71
C TRP A 219 -1.78 21.59 2.70
N VAL A 220 -0.49 21.25 2.89
CA VAL A 220 -0.06 20.24 3.85
C VAL A 220 -0.49 20.61 5.27
N GLN A 221 -0.32 21.87 5.68
CA GLN A 221 -0.74 22.34 6.99
C GLN A 221 -2.25 22.26 7.18
N GLN A 222 -3.03 22.70 6.21
CA GLN A 222 -4.49 22.66 6.26
C GLN A 222 -5.01 21.24 6.22
N PHE A 223 -4.51 20.41 5.31
CA PHE A 223 -4.99 19.04 5.16
C PHE A 223 -4.65 18.15 6.37
N ILE A 224 -3.46 18.28 6.92
CA ILE A 224 -3.06 17.54 8.13
C ILE A 224 -3.86 18.02 9.35
N ARG A 225 -4.19 19.31 9.40
CA ARG A 225 -4.90 19.90 10.53
C ARG A 225 -6.40 19.71 10.49
N ASP A 226 -7.02 19.81 9.31
CA ASP A 226 -8.47 19.94 9.18
C ASP A 226 -9.16 18.67 8.61
N ALA A 227 -8.46 17.85 7.82
CA ALA A 227 -9.05 16.73 7.09
C ALA A 227 -8.89 15.36 7.75
N LEU A 228 -8.01 15.23 8.70
CA LEU A 228 -7.86 13.99 9.46
C LEU A 228 -8.50 14.18 10.85
N PRO A 229 -9.67 13.58 11.11
CA PRO A 229 -10.30 13.62 12.43
C PRO A 229 -9.58 12.68 13.43
N ILE A 230 -8.28 12.58 13.29
CA ILE A 230 -7.44 11.87 14.21
C ILE A 230 -7.02 12.91 15.24
N ASN A 231 -7.58 12.82 16.44
CA ASN A 231 -7.05 13.52 17.60
C ASN A 231 -5.61 13.08 17.82
N PHE A 232 -4.70 13.68 17.06
CA PHE A 232 -3.32 13.65 17.41
C PHE A 232 -3.17 14.57 18.63
N SER A 233 -3.23 14.01 19.80
CA SER A 233 -2.59 14.58 20.97
C SER A 233 -1.09 14.57 20.68
N LEU A 234 -0.68 15.43 19.79
CA LEU A 234 0.71 15.81 19.66
C LEU A 234 1.03 16.57 20.94
N PHE A 235 1.82 15.95 21.75
CA PHE A 235 2.65 16.65 22.71
C PHE A 235 3.50 17.68 21.94
N TYR A 236 2.94 18.84 21.72
CA TYR A 236 3.70 20.03 21.47
C TYR A 236 4.20 20.47 22.84
N ASP A 237 5.26 19.84 23.31
CA ASP A 237 6.05 20.43 24.39
C ASP A 237 6.83 21.61 23.79
N LEU A 238 6.20 22.75 23.82
CA LEU A 238 6.85 24.05 23.62
C LEU A 238 7.60 24.41 24.90
N ALA A 239 8.56 23.59 25.29
CA ALA A 239 9.52 23.93 26.31
C ALA A 239 10.76 24.52 25.63
N GLY A 240 10.74 25.79 25.43
CA GLY A 240 11.90 26.45 24.89
C GLY A 240 11.86 27.96 25.07
N ASN A 241 11.57 28.43 26.26
CA ASN A 241 11.96 29.80 26.59
C ASN A 241 12.65 29.81 27.95
N ARG A 242 13.97 29.80 27.91
CA ARG A 242 14.86 30.66 28.75
C ARG A 242 16.30 30.49 28.28
#